data_379b63eb0f34409a2783e751c0b25e13
#
_entry.id   379b63eb0f34409a2783e751c0b25e13
#
_cell.length_a   1.000
_cell.length_b   1.000
_cell.length_c   1.000
_cell.angle_alpha   90.00
_cell.angle_beta   90.00
_cell.angle_gamma   90.00
#
_symmetry.space_group_name_H-M   'P 1'
#
loop_
_entity.id
_entity.type
_entity.pdbx_description
1 polymer ?
#
loop_
_entity_poly.entity_id
_entity_poly.type
_entity_poly.pdbx_seq_one_letter_code
_entity_poly.pdbx_strand_id
1 'polypeptide(L)'
;MKPTHARYWVVVLALALAMIMYIQRVAISQAIVPIAIDLHLNKEQTGLVLGAFGLSYALFEIPMGLLGDKLGVRWVLSQLVLIWSLFTALTGAAWNLASMWVVRFLFGAGEAGCFPNLTRMLSAWLPLSERVRAQAVMWAFGRWGGALAPPVAFFVIYHFGWRLGFVALAMLGVAWVAFFLPWFRNDPAEHKSVNAAELEMLESSRKLVLHATAVDLRALAI
;
A
#
# COMPACT_ATOMS: atom_id res chain seq x y z
N MET A 1 1.57 25.74 -23.87
CA MET A 1 2.65 24.90 -23.31
C MET A 1 2.18 23.46 -23.30
N LYS A 2 3.09 22.45 -23.47
CA LYS A 2 2.72 21.05 -23.28
C LYS A 2 2.59 20.74 -21.79
N PRO A 3 1.65 19.84 -21.35
CA PRO A 3 1.55 19.40 -19.97
C PRO A 3 2.87 18.79 -19.49
N THR A 4 3.23 19.02 -18.25
CA THR A 4 4.32 18.32 -17.58
C THR A 4 3.93 16.86 -17.30
N HIS A 5 4.89 16.03 -16.93
CA HIS A 5 4.64 14.60 -16.67
C HIS A 5 4.69 14.28 -15.17
N ALA A 6 4.41 15.26 -14.30
CA ALA A 6 4.46 15.08 -12.84
C ALA A 6 3.50 13.98 -12.36
N ARG A 7 2.32 13.86 -12.98
CA ARG A 7 1.35 12.81 -12.68
C ARG A 7 1.89 11.39 -12.84
N TYR A 8 2.81 11.14 -13.75
CA TYR A 8 3.38 9.81 -13.95
C TYR A 8 4.32 9.39 -12.82
N TRP A 9 4.97 10.34 -12.14
CA TRP A 9 5.71 10.03 -10.92
C TRP A 9 4.80 9.54 -9.79
N VAL A 10 3.58 10.07 -9.70
CA VAL A 10 2.57 9.56 -8.78
C VAL A 10 2.22 8.11 -9.11
N VAL A 11 2.08 7.78 -10.39
CA VAL A 11 1.87 6.40 -10.84
C VAL A 11 3.05 5.52 -10.44
N VAL A 12 4.29 5.95 -10.70
CA VAL A 12 5.50 5.19 -10.32
C VAL A 12 5.54 4.92 -8.82
N LEU A 13 5.22 5.92 -7.98
CA LEU A 13 5.16 5.74 -6.53
C LEU A 13 4.05 4.77 -6.11
N ALA A 14 2.89 4.79 -6.78
CA ALA A 14 1.82 3.83 -6.53
C ALA A 14 2.22 2.39 -6.90
N LEU A 15 2.88 2.21 -8.05
CA LEU A 15 3.38 0.91 -8.52
C LEU A 15 4.44 0.35 -7.57
N ALA A 16 5.40 1.18 -7.17
CA ALA A 16 6.43 0.80 -6.21
C ALA A 16 5.83 0.38 -4.87
N LEU A 17 4.86 1.14 -4.35
CA LEU A 17 4.20 0.79 -3.10
C LEU A 17 3.40 -0.51 -3.19
N ALA A 18 2.64 -0.71 -4.27
CA ALA A 18 1.91 -1.94 -4.50
C ALA A 18 2.85 -3.16 -4.54
N MET A 19 4.01 -3.04 -5.16
CA MET A 19 5.03 -4.09 -5.20
C MET A 19 5.62 -4.36 -3.81
N ILE A 20 6.07 -3.33 -3.09
CA ILE A 20 6.64 -3.43 -1.74
C ILE A 20 5.64 -4.11 -0.79
N MET A 21 4.40 -3.67 -0.82
CA MET A 21 3.31 -4.22 -0.01
C MET A 21 3.17 -5.73 -0.19
N TYR A 22 3.11 -6.22 -1.44
CA TYR A 22 2.99 -7.65 -1.71
C TYR A 22 4.25 -8.44 -1.35
N ILE A 23 5.45 -7.86 -1.54
CA ILE A 23 6.70 -8.51 -1.10
C ILE A 23 6.66 -8.73 0.41
N GLN A 24 6.32 -7.72 1.20
CA GLN A 24 6.26 -7.81 2.66
C GLN A 24 5.13 -8.74 3.15
N ARG A 25 3.97 -8.73 2.47
CA ARG A 25 2.83 -9.60 2.76
C ARG A 25 3.17 -11.07 2.59
N VAL A 26 3.80 -11.43 1.47
CA VAL A 26 4.09 -12.82 1.09
C VAL A 26 5.33 -13.36 1.79
N ALA A 27 6.25 -12.50 2.25
CA ALA A 27 7.52 -12.91 2.86
C ALA A 27 7.33 -13.87 4.05
N ILE A 28 6.25 -13.76 4.84
CA ILE A 28 5.96 -14.67 5.96
C ILE A 28 5.82 -16.12 5.49
N SER A 29 5.23 -16.35 4.31
CA SER A 29 5.04 -17.70 3.78
C SER A 29 6.38 -18.38 3.45
N GLN A 30 7.41 -17.62 3.11
CA GLN A 30 8.76 -18.13 2.87
C GLN A 30 9.53 -18.37 4.17
N ALA A 31 9.23 -17.61 5.21
CA ALA A 31 9.85 -17.71 6.53
C ALA A 31 9.13 -18.71 7.47
N ILE A 32 7.97 -19.22 7.09
CA ILE A 32 7.09 -19.93 8.03
C ILE A 32 7.73 -21.18 8.61
N VAL A 33 8.54 -21.90 7.85
CA VAL A 33 9.21 -23.13 8.31
C VAL A 33 10.26 -22.79 9.38
N PRO A 34 11.25 -21.91 9.15
CA PRO A 34 12.20 -21.54 10.21
C PRO A 34 11.53 -20.86 11.41
N ILE A 35 10.45 -20.07 11.21
CA ILE A 35 9.67 -19.49 12.32
C ILE A 35 9.00 -20.58 13.14
N ALA A 36 8.34 -21.55 12.51
CA ALA A 36 7.65 -22.63 13.22
C ALA A 36 8.62 -23.50 14.04
N ILE A 37 9.83 -23.75 13.53
CA ILE A 37 10.88 -24.47 14.24
C ILE A 37 11.36 -23.67 15.46
N ASP A 38 11.69 -22.39 15.26
CA ASP A 38 12.28 -21.52 16.29
C ASP A 38 11.29 -21.20 17.43
N LEU A 39 10.00 -21.02 17.10
CA LEU A 39 8.94 -20.72 18.06
C LEU A 39 8.17 -21.97 18.53
N HIS A 40 8.59 -23.17 18.13
CA HIS A 40 7.94 -24.46 18.46
C HIS A 40 6.45 -24.50 18.14
N LEU A 41 6.07 -23.96 16.96
CA LEU A 41 4.67 -23.91 16.54
C LEU A 41 4.24 -25.21 15.84
N ASN A 42 3.07 -25.71 16.19
CA ASN A 42 2.44 -26.80 15.46
C ASN A 42 1.72 -26.27 14.18
N LYS A 43 1.17 -27.18 13.35
CA LYS A 43 0.50 -26.82 12.08
C LYS A 43 -0.72 -25.92 12.28
N GLU A 44 -1.51 -26.15 13.32
CA GLU A 44 -2.71 -25.34 13.63
C GLU A 44 -2.31 -23.93 14.03
N GLN A 45 -1.32 -23.80 14.91
CA GLN A 45 -0.78 -22.52 15.36
C GLN A 45 -0.17 -21.73 14.18
N THR A 46 0.52 -22.41 13.28
CA THR A 46 1.03 -21.83 12.05
C THR A 46 -0.10 -21.28 11.16
N GLY A 47 -1.19 -22.04 11.05
CA GLY A 47 -2.40 -21.58 10.35
C GLY A 47 -3.02 -20.35 11.00
N LEU A 48 -3.09 -20.29 12.34
CA LEU A 48 -3.58 -19.11 13.07
C LEU A 48 -2.71 -17.87 12.82
N VAL A 49 -1.40 -18.01 12.79
CA VAL A 49 -0.47 -16.91 12.48
C VAL A 49 -0.69 -16.36 11.07
N LEU A 50 -0.82 -17.25 10.08
CA LEU A 50 -1.07 -16.85 8.70
C LEU A 50 -2.47 -16.23 8.52
N GLY A 51 -3.47 -16.74 9.23
CA GLY A 51 -4.85 -16.23 9.19
C GLY A 51 -5.03 -14.87 9.87
N ALA A 52 -4.18 -14.53 10.84
CA ALA A 52 -4.26 -13.26 11.59
C ALA A 52 -4.25 -12.02 10.69
N PHE A 53 -3.41 -12.05 9.65
CA PHE A 53 -3.36 -11.01 8.63
C PHE A 53 -4.70 -10.84 7.91
N GLY A 54 -5.25 -11.94 7.36
CA GLY A 54 -6.51 -11.89 6.60
C GLY A 54 -7.68 -11.37 7.42
N LEU A 55 -7.77 -11.79 8.68
CA LEU A 55 -8.80 -11.34 9.62
C LEU A 55 -8.71 -9.83 9.86
N SER A 56 -7.54 -9.33 10.21
CA SER A 56 -7.37 -7.90 10.50
C SER A 56 -7.53 -7.05 9.24
N TYR A 57 -7.00 -7.50 8.10
CA TYR A 57 -7.14 -6.80 6.83
C TYR A 57 -8.62 -6.59 6.49
N ALA A 58 -9.44 -7.64 6.57
CA ALA A 58 -10.88 -7.55 6.29
C ALA A 58 -11.63 -6.62 7.26
N LEU A 59 -11.26 -6.61 8.55
CA LEU A 59 -11.89 -5.75 9.55
C LEU A 59 -11.56 -4.27 9.37
N PHE A 60 -10.32 -3.95 8.96
CA PHE A 60 -9.81 -2.58 8.92
C PHE A 60 -9.82 -1.93 7.54
N GLU A 61 -10.08 -2.66 6.45
CA GLU A 61 -10.01 -2.13 5.08
C GLU A 61 -10.95 -0.93 4.87
N ILE A 62 -12.21 -1.05 5.27
CA ILE A 62 -13.19 0.04 5.12
C ILE A 62 -12.87 1.22 6.05
N PRO A 63 -12.66 1.04 7.37
CA PRO A 63 -12.33 2.15 8.26
C PRO A 63 -11.08 2.92 7.84
N MET A 64 -10.01 2.22 7.46
CA MET A 64 -8.74 2.85 7.06
C MET A 64 -8.83 3.51 5.68
N GLY A 65 -9.68 2.99 4.78
CA GLY A 65 -10.01 3.63 3.51
C GLY A 65 -10.68 5.00 3.71
N LEU A 66 -11.63 5.10 4.63
CA LEU A 66 -12.36 6.33 4.95
C LEU A 66 -11.49 7.41 5.63
N LEU A 67 -10.41 7.01 6.32
CA LEU A 67 -9.48 7.99 6.90
C LEU A 67 -8.81 8.87 5.83
N GLY A 68 -8.54 8.32 4.66
CA GLY A 68 -7.98 9.08 3.54
C GLY A 68 -8.86 10.23 3.05
N ASP A 69 -10.20 10.12 3.23
CA ASP A 69 -11.16 11.18 2.91
C ASP A 69 -11.01 12.37 3.84
N LYS A 70 -10.78 12.12 5.11
CA LYS A 70 -10.78 13.12 6.16
C LYS A 70 -9.42 13.79 6.37
N LEU A 71 -8.35 13.01 6.34
CA LEU A 71 -7.00 13.44 6.72
C LEU A 71 -6.08 13.70 5.51
N GLY A 72 -6.54 13.33 4.31
CA GLY A 72 -5.75 13.43 3.08
C GLY A 72 -4.79 12.25 2.89
N VAL A 73 -4.66 11.86 1.62
CA VAL A 73 -3.91 10.66 1.21
C VAL A 73 -2.43 10.71 1.60
N ARG A 74 -1.81 11.89 1.53
CA ARG A 74 -0.39 12.07 1.87
C ARG A 74 -0.05 11.56 3.27
N TRP A 75 -0.82 12.01 4.25
CA TRP A 75 -0.60 11.63 5.64
C TRP A 75 -1.04 10.21 5.92
N VAL A 76 -2.21 9.81 5.44
CA VAL A 76 -2.76 8.48 5.71
C VAL A 76 -1.88 7.39 5.11
N LEU A 77 -1.47 7.47 3.83
CA LEU A 77 -0.56 6.49 3.25
C LEU A 77 0.78 6.44 3.99
N SER A 78 1.36 7.60 4.34
CA SER A 78 2.63 7.61 5.07
C SER A 78 2.52 6.91 6.43
N GLN A 79 1.45 7.18 7.19
CA GLN A 79 1.22 6.53 8.48
C GLN A 79 0.98 5.02 8.33
N LEU A 80 0.12 4.61 7.38
CA LEU A 80 -0.13 3.20 7.13
C LEU A 80 1.16 2.45 6.77
N VAL A 81 1.97 3.00 5.85
CA VAL A 81 3.23 2.38 5.44
C VAL A 81 4.20 2.27 6.62
N LEU A 82 4.32 3.30 7.46
CA LEU A 82 5.19 3.25 8.64
C LEU A 82 4.69 2.24 9.67
N ILE A 83 3.37 2.18 9.91
CA ILE A 83 2.76 1.24 10.86
C ILE A 83 3.02 -0.20 10.39
N TRP A 84 2.69 -0.55 9.15
CA TRP A 84 2.93 -1.92 8.71
C TRP A 84 4.42 -2.25 8.59
N SER A 85 5.28 -1.29 8.22
CA SER A 85 6.73 -1.50 8.20
C SER A 85 7.27 -1.78 9.62
N LEU A 86 6.77 -1.06 10.63
CA LEU A 86 7.08 -1.34 12.03
C LEU A 86 6.69 -2.77 12.40
N PHE A 87 5.47 -3.21 12.07
CA PHE A 87 5.04 -4.57 12.39
C PHE A 87 5.71 -5.62 11.50
N THR A 88 6.18 -5.27 10.30
CA THR A 88 7.08 -6.12 9.52
C THR A 88 8.40 -6.34 10.28
N ALA A 89 9.03 -5.29 10.77
CA ALA A 89 10.26 -5.41 11.58
C ALA A 89 10.01 -6.18 12.87
N LEU A 90 8.92 -5.88 13.60
CA LEU A 90 8.54 -6.56 14.84
C LEU A 90 8.19 -8.04 14.64
N THR A 91 7.85 -8.48 13.42
CA THR A 91 7.77 -9.91 13.10
C THR A 91 9.09 -10.61 13.46
N GLY A 92 10.22 -9.99 13.16
CA GLY A 92 11.55 -10.50 13.53
C GLY A 92 11.84 -10.54 15.04
N ALA A 93 11.10 -9.78 15.85
CA ALA A 93 11.23 -9.73 17.30
C ALA A 93 10.27 -10.68 18.04
N ALA A 94 9.39 -11.41 17.34
CA ALA A 94 8.44 -12.33 17.96
C ALA A 94 9.17 -13.50 18.64
N TRP A 95 8.65 -13.92 19.81
CA TRP A 95 9.27 -14.95 20.68
C TRP A 95 8.32 -16.10 21.06
N ASN A 96 7.03 -16.01 20.71
CA ASN A 96 6.04 -17.05 20.92
C ASN A 96 4.84 -16.89 19.99
N LEU A 97 3.88 -17.81 20.02
CA LEU A 97 2.65 -17.77 19.24
C LEU A 97 1.87 -16.45 19.41
N ALA A 98 1.67 -16.02 20.65
CA ALA A 98 0.84 -14.84 20.94
C ALA A 98 1.48 -13.56 20.38
N SER A 99 2.78 -13.35 20.59
CA SER A 99 3.50 -12.20 20.04
C SER A 99 3.49 -12.22 18.52
N MET A 100 3.72 -13.35 17.87
CA MET A 100 3.67 -13.50 16.43
C MET A 100 2.27 -13.21 15.88
N TRP A 101 1.22 -13.76 16.51
CA TRP A 101 -0.16 -13.53 16.10
C TRP A 101 -0.54 -12.03 16.19
N VAL A 102 -0.23 -11.38 17.31
CA VAL A 102 -0.52 -9.96 17.52
C VAL A 102 0.20 -9.09 16.48
N VAL A 103 1.48 -9.35 16.25
CA VAL A 103 2.26 -8.59 15.26
C VAL A 103 1.69 -8.78 13.85
N ARG A 104 1.31 -10.01 13.47
CA ARG A 104 0.70 -10.27 12.16
C ARG A 104 -0.69 -9.66 12.01
N PHE A 105 -1.47 -9.63 13.09
CA PHE A 105 -2.76 -8.95 13.12
C PHE A 105 -2.57 -7.44 12.92
N LEU A 106 -1.68 -6.80 13.65
CA LEU A 106 -1.41 -5.37 13.55
C LEU A 106 -0.76 -4.98 12.22
N PHE A 107 0.07 -5.86 11.65
CA PHE A 107 0.57 -5.72 10.28
C PHE A 107 -0.58 -5.63 9.28
N GLY A 108 -1.55 -6.55 9.34
CA GLY A 108 -2.70 -6.56 8.45
C GLY A 108 -3.60 -5.32 8.62
N ALA A 109 -3.82 -4.88 9.86
CA ALA A 109 -4.57 -3.65 10.14
C ALA A 109 -3.87 -2.41 9.54
N GLY A 110 -2.54 -2.32 9.67
CA GLY A 110 -1.74 -1.23 9.09
C GLY A 110 -1.76 -1.23 7.56
N GLU A 111 -1.84 -2.39 6.92
CA GLU A 111 -1.83 -2.52 5.47
C GLU A 111 -3.21 -2.31 4.82
N ALA A 112 -4.29 -2.55 5.56
CA ALA A 112 -5.65 -2.66 5.06
C ALA A 112 -6.15 -1.43 4.26
N GLY A 113 -5.78 -0.22 4.67
CA GLY A 113 -6.20 1.02 3.99
C GLY A 113 -5.38 1.42 2.77
N CYS A 114 -4.37 0.62 2.38
CA CYS A 114 -3.42 1.03 1.34
C CYS A 114 -4.08 1.17 -0.04
N PHE A 115 -4.76 0.14 -0.53
CA PHE A 115 -5.36 0.17 -1.88
C PHE A 115 -6.44 1.23 -2.06
N PRO A 116 -7.41 1.40 -1.13
CA PRO A 116 -8.36 2.50 -1.23
C PRO A 116 -7.67 3.87 -1.35
N ASN A 117 -6.64 4.11 -0.56
CA ASN A 117 -5.89 5.36 -0.58
C ASN A 117 -5.03 5.53 -1.84
N LEU A 118 -4.42 4.45 -2.38
CA LEU A 118 -3.74 4.47 -3.67
C LEU A 118 -4.68 4.79 -4.82
N THR A 119 -5.86 4.18 -4.84
CA THR A 119 -6.90 4.47 -5.83
C THR A 119 -7.32 5.94 -5.78
N ARG A 120 -7.47 6.50 -4.58
CA ARG A 120 -7.76 7.92 -4.39
C ARG A 120 -6.62 8.81 -4.87
N MET A 121 -5.37 8.47 -4.55
CA MET A 121 -4.18 9.17 -5.02
C MET A 121 -4.15 9.25 -6.55
N LEU A 122 -4.34 8.13 -7.23
CA LEU A 122 -4.39 8.07 -8.69
C LEU A 122 -5.58 8.88 -9.25
N SER A 123 -6.74 8.84 -8.59
CA SER A 123 -7.92 9.59 -9.02
C SER A 123 -7.76 11.11 -8.89
N ALA A 124 -6.97 11.57 -7.92
CA ALA A 124 -6.68 13.00 -7.76
C ALA A 124 -5.68 13.53 -8.80
N TRP A 125 -4.74 12.68 -9.23
CA TRP A 125 -3.61 13.08 -10.06
C TRP A 125 -3.72 12.67 -11.54
N LEU A 126 -4.75 11.91 -11.93
CA LEU A 126 -4.92 11.44 -13.30
C LEU A 126 -6.23 11.90 -13.91
N PRO A 127 -6.24 12.26 -15.20
CA PRO A 127 -7.46 12.49 -15.94
C PRO A 127 -8.27 11.19 -16.04
N LEU A 128 -9.58 11.29 -16.22
CA LEU A 128 -10.51 10.15 -16.22
C LEU A 128 -10.08 9.04 -17.21
N SER A 129 -9.59 9.44 -18.38
CA SER A 129 -9.13 8.53 -19.44
C SER A 129 -7.92 7.65 -19.06
N GLU A 130 -7.10 8.08 -18.09
CA GLU A 130 -5.88 7.37 -17.67
C GLU A 130 -6.10 6.54 -16.39
N ARG A 131 -7.15 6.80 -15.58
CA ARG A 131 -7.36 6.18 -14.26
C ARG A 131 -7.49 4.68 -14.30
N VAL A 132 -8.32 4.15 -15.20
CA VAL A 132 -8.57 2.70 -15.31
C VAL A 132 -7.27 1.97 -15.68
N ARG A 133 -6.51 2.51 -16.64
CA ARG A 133 -5.23 1.95 -17.04
C ARG A 133 -4.21 1.98 -15.90
N ALA A 134 -4.09 3.10 -15.21
CA ALA A 134 -3.16 3.23 -14.07
C ALA A 134 -3.51 2.25 -12.94
N GLN A 135 -4.79 2.07 -12.62
CA GLN A 135 -5.22 1.08 -11.65
C GLN A 135 -4.93 -0.36 -12.09
N ALA A 136 -5.22 -0.69 -13.35
CA ALA A 136 -4.92 -2.03 -13.88
C ALA A 136 -3.42 -2.34 -13.78
N VAL A 137 -2.55 -1.39 -14.15
CA VAL A 137 -1.10 -1.53 -14.04
C VAL A 137 -0.68 -1.62 -12.56
N MET A 138 -1.25 -0.84 -11.66
CA MET A 138 -0.99 -0.93 -10.21
C MET A 138 -1.31 -2.33 -9.66
N TRP A 139 -2.46 -2.89 -10.00
CA TRP A 139 -2.82 -4.26 -9.60
C TRP A 139 -1.88 -5.31 -10.20
N ALA A 140 -1.44 -5.13 -11.44
CA ALA A 140 -0.45 -6.00 -12.07
C ALA A 140 0.89 -5.95 -11.32
N PHE A 141 1.38 -4.76 -10.95
CA PHE A 141 2.62 -4.61 -10.18
C PHE A 141 2.52 -5.20 -8.76
N GLY A 142 1.36 -5.11 -8.11
CA GLY A 142 1.11 -5.84 -6.87
C GLY A 142 1.30 -7.35 -7.06
N ARG A 143 0.72 -7.94 -8.11
CA ARG A 143 0.88 -9.36 -8.43
C ARG A 143 2.33 -9.74 -8.76
N TRP A 144 3.04 -8.88 -9.50
CA TRP A 144 4.48 -9.04 -9.74
C TRP A 144 5.28 -8.98 -8.43
N GLY A 145 4.92 -8.09 -7.50
CA GLY A 145 5.48 -8.05 -6.15
C GLY A 145 5.30 -9.39 -5.43
N GLY A 146 4.10 -9.98 -5.50
CA GLY A 146 3.82 -11.31 -4.97
C GLY A 146 4.65 -12.42 -5.61
N ALA A 147 4.87 -12.36 -6.93
CA ALA A 147 5.71 -13.32 -7.66
C ALA A 147 7.20 -13.16 -7.33
N LEU A 148 7.66 -11.93 -7.07
CA LEU A 148 9.04 -11.64 -6.68
C LEU A 148 9.30 -11.87 -5.19
N ALA A 149 8.26 -11.93 -4.35
CA ALA A 149 8.41 -12.11 -2.91
C ALA A 149 9.17 -13.39 -2.53
N PRO A 150 8.93 -14.58 -3.12
CA PRO A 150 9.69 -15.79 -2.79
C PRO A 150 11.20 -15.64 -3.01
N PRO A 151 11.71 -15.26 -4.19
CA PRO A 151 13.16 -15.12 -4.38
C PRO A 151 13.76 -14.00 -3.52
N VAL A 152 13.07 -12.87 -3.34
CA VAL A 152 13.57 -11.77 -2.48
C VAL A 152 13.61 -12.20 -1.03
N ALA A 153 12.52 -12.77 -0.51
CA ALA A 153 12.46 -13.24 0.88
C ALA A 153 13.47 -14.37 1.12
N PHE A 154 13.57 -15.33 0.20
CA PHE A 154 14.57 -16.41 0.31
C PHE A 154 15.98 -15.84 0.39
N PHE A 155 16.36 -14.94 -0.52
CA PHE A 155 17.68 -14.32 -0.51
C PHE A 155 17.97 -13.61 0.82
N VAL A 156 17.03 -12.80 1.29
CA VAL A 156 17.20 -12.02 2.54
C VAL A 156 17.25 -12.95 3.76
N ILE A 157 16.36 -13.95 3.83
CA ILE A 157 16.29 -14.89 4.96
C ILE A 157 17.52 -15.82 4.99
N TYR A 158 17.99 -16.26 3.84
CA TYR A 158 19.17 -17.10 3.72
C TYR A 158 20.44 -16.41 4.25
N HIS A 159 20.62 -15.10 3.94
CA HIS A 159 21.83 -14.36 4.34
C HIS A 159 21.75 -13.79 5.75
N PHE A 160 20.59 -13.36 6.21
CA PHE A 160 20.41 -12.62 7.47
C PHE A 160 19.60 -13.39 8.53
N GLY A 161 19.11 -14.58 8.20
CA GLY A 161 18.11 -15.26 9.02
C GLY A 161 16.74 -14.56 8.96
N TRP A 162 15.69 -15.24 9.44
CA TRP A 162 14.33 -14.71 9.33
C TRP A 162 14.11 -13.44 10.18
N ARG A 163 14.74 -13.34 11.36
CA ARG A 163 14.57 -12.20 12.25
C ARG A 163 15.07 -10.89 11.63
N LEU A 164 16.34 -10.83 11.23
CA LEU A 164 16.91 -9.67 10.56
C LEU A 164 16.36 -9.49 9.14
N GLY A 165 15.95 -10.57 8.50
CA GLY A 165 15.30 -10.55 7.19
C GLY A 165 14.03 -9.70 7.19
N PHE A 166 13.17 -9.83 8.20
CA PHE A 166 11.99 -8.98 8.34
C PHE A 166 12.33 -7.51 8.62
N VAL A 167 13.39 -7.24 9.38
CA VAL A 167 13.88 -5.86 9.58
C VAL A 167 14.35 -5.26 8.24
N ALA A 168 15.13 -6.02 7.45
CA ALA A 168 15.59 -5.56 6.15
C ALA A 168 14.43 -5.30 5.18
N LEU A 169 13.42 -6.18 5.15
CA LEU A 169 12.22 -5.98 4.33
C LEU A 169 11.42 -4.75 4.78
N ALA A 170 11.33 -4.48 6.08
CA ALA A 170 10.65 -3.30 6.61
C ALA A 170 11.25 -1.99 6.10
N MET A 171 12.57 -1.94 5.89
CA MET A 171 13.26 -0.75 5.38
C MET A 171 12.78 -0.32 3.99
N LEU A 172 12.22 -1.23 3.18
CA LEU A 172 11.64 -0.87 1.88
C LEU A 172 10.47 0.11 2.01
N GLY A 173 9.59 -0.13 2.98
CA GLY A 173 8.47 0.78 3.25
C GLY A 173 8.94 2.11 3.84
N VAL A 174 9.88 2.08 4.77
CA VAL A 174 10.49 3.31 5.34
C VAL A 174 11.14 4.15 4.25
N ALA A 175 11.94 3.53 3.37
CA ALA A 175 12.56 4.21 2.25
C ALA A 175 11.51 4.82 1.31
N TRP A 176 10.44 4.09 1.00
CA TRP A 176 9.36 4.63 0.19
C TRP A 176 8.74 5.87 0.83
N VAL A 177 8.43 5.87 2.13
CA VAL A 177 7.89 7.05 2.83
C VAL A 177 8.86 8.22 2.81
N ALA A 178 10.17 7.96 2.96
CA ALA A 178 11.19 8.99 2.92
C ALA A 178 11.23 9.74 1.56
N PHE A 179 10.89 9.08 0.46
CA PHE A 179 10.74 9.71 -0.86
C PHE A 179 9.35 10.31 -1.07
N PHE A 180 8.31 9.59 -0.67
CA PHE A 180 6.92 9.97 -0.92
C PHE A 180 6.52 11.22 -0.14
N LEU A 181 6.76 11.26 1.17
CA LEU A 181 6.28 12.29 2.08
C LEU A 181 6.78 13.71 1.72
N PRO A 182 8.06 13.96 1.39
CA PRO A 182 8.50 15.28 0.99
C PRO A 182 8.02 15.67 -0.41
N TRP A 183 7.88 14.70 -1.32
CA TRP A 183 7.57 14.97 -2.72
C TRP A 183 6.06 15.10 -2.98
N PHE A 184 5.24 14.18 -2.49
CA PHE A 184 3.82 14.11 -2.81
C PHE A 184 3.01 15.27 -2.17
N ARG A 185 2.01 15.77 -2.90
CA ARG A 185 0.98 16.73 -2.43
C ARG A 185 -0.41 16.18 -2.72
N ASN A 186 -1.37 16.47 -1.83
CA ASN A 186 -2.75 16.02 -2.02
C ASN A 186 -3.39 16.69 -3.23
N ASP A 187 -3.15 17.99 -3.41
CA ASP A 187 -3.63 18.76 -4.55
C ASP A 187 -2.48 18.95 -5.58
N PRO A 188 -2.68 18.56 -6.84
CA PRO A 188 -1.74 18.84 -7.92
C PRO A 188 -1.38 20.33 -8.07
N ALA A 189 -2.29 21.24 -7.72
CA ALA A 189 -2.07 22.70 -7.79
C ALA A 189 -0.95 23.18 -6.84
N GLU A 190 -0.74 22.47 -5.72
CA GLU A 190 0.32 22.80 -4.74
C GLU A 190 1.69 22.24 -5.14
N HIS A 191 1.77 21.45 -6.23
CA HIS A 191 2.99 20.75 -6.58
C HIS A 191 3.85 21.58 -7.57
N LYS A 192 5.08 21.89 -7.18
CA LYS A 192 6.01 22.76 -7.93
C LYS A 192 6.32 22.29 -9.37
N SER A 193 6.20 21.00 -9.63
CA SER A 193 6.51 20.41 -10.96
C SER A 193 5.31 20.36 -11.90
N VAL A 194 4.12 20.78 -11.47
CA VAL A 194 2.90 20.82 -12.29
C VAL A 194 2.79 22.19 -12.93
N ASN A 195 2.68 22.22 -14.26
CA ASN A 195 2.47 23.48 -14.99
C ASN A 195 0.98 23.75 -15.22
N ALA A 196 0.65 24.97 -15.65
CA ALA A 196 -0.73 25.41 -15.89
C ALA A 196 -1.47 24.49 -16.89
N ALA A 197 -0.80 23.99 -17.92
CA ALA A 197 -1.41 23.12 -18.94
C ALA A 197 -1.78 21.72 -18.37
N GLU A 198 -0.95 21.15 -17.46
CA GLU A 198 -1.27 19.90 -16.78
C GLU A 198 -2.40 20.11 -15.77
N LEU A 199 -2.39 21.23 -15.04
CA LEU A 199 -3.44 21.58 -14.09
C LEU A 199 -4.80 21.73 -14.78
N GLU A 200 -4.86 22.49 -15.88
CA GLU A 200 -6.08 22.68 -16.67
C GLU A 200 -6.66 21.35 -17.18
N MET A 201 -5.79 20.45 -17.64
CA MET A 201 -6.20 19.10 -18.06
C MET A 201 -6.81 18.29 -16.90
N LEU A 202 -6.24 18.37 -15.69
CA LEU A 202 -6.76 17.66 -14.51
C LEU A 202 -8.07 18.26 -14.03
N GLU A 203 -8.19 19.57 -13.99
CA GLU A 203 -9.42 20.28 -13.59
C GLU A 203 -10.58 20.06 -14.57
N SER A 204 -10.34 20.09 -15.87
CA SER A 204 -11.36 19.82 -16.88
C SER A 204 -11.90 18.40 -16.73
N SER A 205 -11.04 17.42 -16.49
CA SER A 205 -11.44 16.03 -16.21
C SER A 205 -12.25 15.91 -14.90
N ARG A 206 -11.90 16.66 -13.86
CA ARG A 206 -12.60 16.67 -12.57
C ARG A 206 -14.01 17.27 -12.71
N LYS A 207 -14.16 18.35 -13.47
CA LYS A 207 -15.48 18.96 -13.77
C LYS A 207 -16.41 18.02 -14.52
N LEU A 208 -15.91 17.24 -15.48
CA LEU A 208 -16.70 16.22 -16.18
C LEU A 208 -17.26 15.14 -15.24
N VAL A 209 -16.46 14.65 -14.30
CA VAL A 209 -16.91 13.66 -13.31
C VAL A 209 -18.00 14.24 -12.42
N LEU A 210 -17.80 15.45 -11.90
CA LEU A 210 -18.80 16.10 -11.03
C LEU A 210 -20.12 16.34 -11.76
N HIS A 211 -20.07 16.73 -13.03
CA HIS A 211 -21.27 16.93 -13.85
C HIS A 211 -22.02 15.63 -14.10
N ALA A 212 -21.34 14.55 -14.47
CA ALA A 212 -21.92 13.23 -14.66
C ALA A 212 -22.62 12.73 -13.37
N THR A 213 -21.94 12.81 -12.22
CA THR A 213 -22.50 12.38 -10.93
C THR A 213 -23.76 13.21 -10.55
N ALA A 214 -23.75 14.51 -10.81
CA ALA A 214 -24.90 15.37 -10.54
C ALA A 214 -26.13 15.06 -11.42
N VAL A 215 -25.90 14.65 -12.67
CA VAL A 215 -26.95 14.21 -13.58
C VAL A 215 -27.56 12.89 -13.12
N ASP A 216 -26.72 11.90 -12.75
CA ASP A 216 -27.17 10.60 -12.27
C ASP A 216 -28.00 10.70 -10.99
N LEU A 217 -27.59 11.55 -10.03
CA LEU A 217 -28.35 11.77 -8.79
C LEU A 217 -29.72 12.41 -9.05
N ARG A 218 -29.83 13.29 -10.05
CA ARG A 218 -31.11 13.87 -10.44
C ARG A 218 -32.05 12.86 -11.12
N ALA A 219 -31.47 11.93 -11.89
CA ALA A 219 -32.23 10.86 -12.55
C ALA A 219 -32.75 9.80 -11.56
N LEU A 220 -32.08 9.60 -10.41
CA LEU A 220 -32.50 8.68 -9.35
C LEU A 220 -33.52 9.31 -8.36
N ALA A 221 -33.71 10.62 -8.40
CA ALA A 221 -34.61 11.35 -7.50
C ALA A 221 -36.02 11.57 -8.12
N ILE A 222 -36.26 11.01 -9.31
CA ILE A 222 -37.56 10.94 -10.00
C ILE A 222 -38.10 9.51 -9.87
#